data_45b1b37ff2d6a6ce7f20a87fa57abca2
#
_entry.id   45b1b37ff2d6a6ce7f20a87fa57abca2
#
_cell.length_a   1.000
_cell.length_b   1.000
_cell.length_c   1.000
_cell.angle_alpha   90.00
_cell.angle_beta   90.00
_cell.angle_gamma   90.00
#
_symmetry.space_group_name_H-M   'P 1'
#
loop_
_entity.id
_entity.type
_entity.pdbx_description
1 polymer ?
#
loop_
_entity_poly.entity_id
_entity_poly.type
_entity_poly.pdbx_seq_one_letter_code
_entity_poly.pdbx_strand_id
1 'polypeptide(L)'
;DWVGNGVERLTRRALIGQLDGEPSDEDFAKGYPIFLDLYKDNTSKRSCLYPGVREGLDYMKSQGYLLGCVTNKDAQFTIPLLKGLGIYDEFGIVVSGDTLPVKKPDPQPLLHAAAHFGVGAEDSLMLGDSKSDVTAARNAGFQIVCMSYGYNHGEDIRNYHPDAVIDSMEELKTLL
;
A
#
# COMPACT_ATOMS: atom_id res chain seq x y z
N ASP A 1 8.38 -9.34 -11.51
CA ASP A 1 7.43 -8.35 -11.01
C ASP A 1 8.17 -7.08 -10.60
N TRP A 2 7.84 -5.94 -11.22
CA TRP A 2 8.53 -4.65 -11.02
C TRP A 2 7.74 -3.68 -10.15
N VAL A 3 6.54 -4.05 -9.72
CA VAL A 3 5.65 -3.23 -8.91
C VAL A 3 6.22 -3.03 -7.51
N GLY A 4 6.04 -1.84 -6.95
CA GLY A 4 6.51 -1.42 -5.64
C GLY A 4 7.40 -0.16 -5.69
N ASN A 5 7.46 0.56 -4.57
CA ASN A 5 8.27 1.77 -4.38
C ASN A 5 7.89 2.99 -5.27
N GLY A 6 6.63 3.02 -5.73
CA GLY A 6 6.08 4.14 -6.50
C GLY A 6 6.24 4.01 -8.02
N VAL A 7 5.53 4.88 -8.73
CA VAL A 7 5.42 4.85 -10.20
C VAL A 7 6.74 5.19 -10.89
N GLU A 8 7.52 6.10 -10.32
CA GLU A 8 8.83 6.47 -10.84
C GLU A 8 9.78 5.27 -10.87
N ARG A 9 9.89 4.54 -9.74
CA ARG A 9 10.74 3.35 -9.66
C ARG A 9 10.26 2.24 -10.59
N LEU A 10 8.94 2.05 -10.70
CA LEU A 10 8.36 1.11 -11.65
C LEU A 10 8.77 1.44 -13.10
N THR A 11 8.69 2.73 -13.48
CA THR A 11 9.09 3.16 -14.83
C THR A 11 10.57 2.93 -15.09
N ARG A 12 11.45 3.24 -14.12
CA ARG A 12 12.89 2.99 -14.22
C ARG A 12 13.18 1.52 -14.46
N ARG A 13 12.58 0.62 -13.67
CA ARG A 13 12.69 -0.83 -13.83
C ARG A 13 12.18 -1.31 -15.18
N ALA A 14 11.04 -0.80 -15.64
CA ALA A 14 10.48 -1.17 -16.92
C ALA A 14 11.36 -0.78 -18.11
N LEU A 15 12.01 0.39 -18.04
CA LEU A 15 12.91 0.87 -19.11
C LEU A 15 14.16 0.00 -19.27
N ILE A 16 14.67 -0.56 -18.18
CA ILE A 16 15.90 -1.40 -18.23
C ILE A 16 15.59 -2.91 -18.18
N GLY A 17 14.33 -3.31 -17.89
CA GLY A 17 13.92 -4.72 -17.77
C GLY A 17 14.49 -5.44 -16.53
N GLN A 18 14.90 -4.70 -15.47
CA GLN A 18 15.54 -5.25 -14.28
C GLN A 18 15.01 -4.58 -13.01
N LEU A 19 15.11 -5.28 -11.86
CA LEU A 19 14.71 -4.76 -10.56
C LEU A 19 15.66 -3.68 -10.05
N ASP A 20 16.97 -3.87 -10.28
CA ASP A 20 18.02 -2.98 -9.84
C ASP A 20 18.73 -2.33 -11.02
N GLY A 21 19.17 -1.10 -10.82
CA GLY A 21 19.81 -0.29 -11.85
C GLY A 21 19.00 0.96 -12.20
N GLU A 22 19.59 1.80 -13.06
CA GLU A 22 19.00 3.06 -13.52
C GLU A 22 19.08 3.15 -15.04
N PRO A 23 18.01 3.59 -15.74
CA PRO A 23 18.06 3.95 -17.13
C PRO A 23 18.90 5.22 -17.32
N SER A 24 19.25 5.55 -18.57
CA SER A 24 19.80 6.86 -18.87
C SER A 24 18.80 7.96 -18.53
N ASP A 25 19.28 9.15 -18.16
CA ASP A 25 18.42 10.30 -17.88
C ASP A 25 17.57 10.67 -19.11
N GLU A 26 18.11 10.48 -20.32
CA GLU A 26 17.42 10.74 -21.58
C GLU A 26 16.24 9.76 -21.77
N ASP A 27 16.44 8.47 -21.58
CA ASP A 27 15.39 7.46 -21.71
C ASP A 27 14.31 7.65 -20.65
N PHE A 28 14.72 7.95 -19.42
CA PHE A 28 13.77 8.24 -18.34
C PHE A 28 12.94 9.49 -18.63
N ALA A 29 13.56 10.58 -19.05
CA ALA A 29 12.87 11.83 -19.39
C ALA A 29 11.84 11.66 -20.54
N LYS A 30 12.12 10.75 -21.48
CA LYS A 30 11.17 10.41 -22.56
C LYS A 30 10.08 9.43 -22.12
N GLY A 31 10.46 8.39 -21.38
CA GLY A 31 9.56 7.27 -21.03
C GLY A 31 8.59 7.60 -19.91
N TYR A 32 9.04 8.38 -18.91
CA TYR A 32 8.24 8.63 -17.71
C TYR A 32 6.93 9.41 -17.99
N PRO A 33 6.92 10.50 -18.78
CA PRO A 33 5.67 11.18 -19.12
C PRO A 33 4.69 10.30 -19.89
N ILE A 34 5.18 9.49 -20.83
CA ILE A 34 4.35 8.55 -21.61
C ILE A 34 3.72 7.50 -20.67
N PHE A 35 4.52 6.96 -19.75
CA PHE A 35 4.01 6.03 -18.77
C PHE A 35 2.93 6.65 -17.87
N LEU A 36 3.14 7.88 -17.40
CA LEU A 36 2.17 8.60 -16.56
C LEU A 36 0.84 8.80 -17.26
N ASP A 37 0.85 9.22 -18.52
CA ASP A 37 -0.37 9.44 -19.31
C ASP A 37 -1.14 8.12 -19.49
N LEU A 38 -0.46 7.05 -19.89
CA LEU A 38 -1.07 5.73 -20.03
C LEU A 38 -1.58 5.18 -18.70
N TYR A 39 -0.83 5.35 -17.61
CA TYR A 39 -1.20 4.85 -16.30
C TYR A 39 -2.40 5.58 -15.71
N LYS A 40 -2.49 6.90 -15.89
CA LYS A 40 -3.59 7.74 -15.42
C LYS A 40 -4.94 7.23 -15.94
N ASP A 41 -5.00 6.92 -17.24
CA ASP A 41 -6.24 6.46 -17.88
C ASP A 41 -6.58 4.99 -17.59
N ASN A 42 -5.65 4.22 -17.04
CA ASN A 42 -5.78 2.77 -16.84
C ASN A 42 -5.67 2.31 -15.39
N THR A 43 -5.58 3.21 -14.42
CA THR A 43 -5.29 2.91 -13.01
C THR A 43 -6.27 1.90 -12.40
N SER A 44 -7.54 1.94 -12.77
CA SER A 44 -8.59 1.08 -12.21
C SER A 44 -9.23 0.11 -13.22
N LYS A 45 -9.02 0.28 -14.53
CA LYS A 45 -9.77 -0.47 -15.58
C LYS A 45 -9.64 -1.99 -15.50
N ARG A 46 -8.51 -2.50 -15.00
CA ARG A 46 -8.23 -3.93 -14.88
C ARG A 46 -7.96 -4.35 -13.43
N SER A 47 -8.19 -3.43 -12.49
CA SER A 47 -7.99 -3.72 -11.06
C SER A 47 -9.29 -4.28 -10.47
N CYS A 48 -9.16 -5.29 -9.63
CA CYS A 48 -10.24 -5.83 -8.82
C CYS A 48 -9.73 -6.02 -7.39
N LEU A 49 -10.64 -6.08 -6.46
CA LEU A 49 -10.31 -6.49 -5.09
C LEU A 49 -9.93 -7.97 -5.08
N TYR A 50 -8.95 -8.31 -4.26
CA TYR A 50 -8.70 -9.71 -3.94
C TYR A 50 -9.91 -10.30 -3.20
N PRO A 51 -10.13 -11.63 -3.31
CA PRO A 51 -11.20 -12.30 -2.54
C PRO A 51 -11.07 -12.02 -1.05
N GLY A 52 -12.18 -11.78 -0.38
CA GLY A 52 -12.25 -11.52 1.06
C GLY A 52 -11.96 -10.07 1.49
N VAL A 53 -11.52 -9.19 0.55
CA VAL A 53 -11.21 -7.79 0.92
C VAL A 53 -12.48 -7.02 1.29
N ARG A 54 -13.56 -7.13 0.50
CA ARG A 54 -14.83 -6.46 0.82
C ARG A 54 -15.36 -6.93 2.15
N GLU A 55 -15.41 -8.24 2.35
CA GLU A 55 -15.90 -8.88 3.57
C GLU A 55 -15.07 -8.50 4.80
N GLY A 56 -13.75 -8.39 4.63
CA GLY A 56 -12.86 -7.93 5.69
C GLY A 56 -13.08 -6.47 6.07
N LEU A 57 -13.21 -5.57 5.09
CA LEU A 57 -13.53 -4.16 5.33
C LEU A 57 -14.87 -3.98 6.04
N ASP A 58 -15.90 -4.69 5.57
CA ASP A 58 -17.24 -4.65 6.17
C ASP A 58 -17.23 -5.16 7.62
N TYR A 59 -16.48 -6.24 7.88
CA TYR A 59 -16.28 -6.75 9.23
C TYR A 59 -15.62 -5.71 10.13
N MET A 60 -14.48 -5.13 9.73
CA MET A 60 -13.75 -4.16 10.53
C MET A 60 -14.64 -2.95 10.89
N LYS A 61 -15.39 -2.44 9.92
CA LYS A 61 -16.35 -1.35 10.17
C LYS A 61 -17.47 -1.76 11.14
N SER A 62 -17.98 -2.98 11.01
CA SER A 62 -19.05 -3.48 11.90
C SER A 62 -18.59 -3.61 13.36
N GLN A 63 -17.29 -3.82 13.56
CA GLN A 63 -16.67 -3.85 14.89
C GLN A 63 -16.26 -2.46 15.41
N GLY A 64 -16.48 -1.40 14.63
CA GLY A 64 -16.20 -0.02 15.02
C GLY A 64 -14.73 0.41 14.82
N TYR A 65 -13.93 -0.36 14.09
CA TYR A 65 -12.56 0.04 13.76
C TYR A 65 -12.52 1.24 12.83
N LEU A 66 -11.59 2.15 13.07
CA LEU A 66 -11.30 3.30 12.22
C LEU A 66 -10.32 2.87 11.12
N LEU A 67 -10.70 3.06 9.86
CA LEU A 67 -9.92 2.58 8.72
C LEU A 67 -9.18 3.73 8.04
N GLY A 68 -7.88 3.57 7.85
CA GLY A 68 -7.03 4.46 7.07
C GLY A 68 -6.33 3.71 5.93
N CYS A 69 -6.20 4.33 4.77
CA CYS A 69 -5.41 3.81 3.66
C CYS A 69 -4.05 4.52 3.63
N VAL A 70 -2.94 3.76 3.78
CA VAL A 70 -1.57 4.31 3.73
C VAL A 70 -0.79 3.61 2.63
N THR A 71 -0.46 4.33 1.56
CA THR A 71 0.18 3.77 0.37
C THR A 71 1.33 4.63 -0.14
N ASN A 72 2.34 3.99 -0.76
CA ASN A 72 3.42 4.69 -1.46
C ASN A 72 3.02 5.17 -2.87
N LYS A 73 1.80 4.83 -3.32
CA LYS A 73 1.24 5.30 -4.59
C LYS A 73 0.78 6.75 -4.45
N ASP A 74 1.10 7.61 -5.41
CA ASP A 74 0.72 9.02 -5.39
C ASP A 74 -0.80 9.22 -5.48
N ALA A 75 -1.31 10.31 -4.89
CA ALA A 75 -2.75 10.58 -4.75
C ALA A 75 -3.50 10.60 -6.08
N GLN A 76 -2.88 11.13 -7.15
CA GLN A 76 -3.46 11.17 -8.48
C GLN A 76 -3.84 9.78 -9.05
N PHE A 77 -3.22 8.71 -8.54
CA PHE A 77 -3.52 7.33 -8.92
C PHE A 77 -4.28 6.58 -7.84
N THR A 78 -4.03 6.90 -6.57
CA THR A 78 -4.67 6.23 -5.42
C THR A 78 -6.15 6.54 -5.37
N ILE A 79 -6.52 7.81 -5.43
CA ILE A 79 -7.93 8.23 -5.28
C ILE A 79 -8.83 7.66 -6.39
N PRO A 80 -8.47 7.77 -7.70
CA PRO A 80 -9.27 7.16 -8.75
C PRO A 80 -9.36 5.63 -8.64
N LEU A 81 -8.29 4.96 -8.20
CA LEU A 81 -8.28 3.52 -7.98
C LEU A 81 -9.27 3.12 -6.89
N LEU A 82 -9.19 3.72 -5.71
CA LEU A 82 -10.08 3.42 -4.59
C LEU A 82 -11.55 3.70 -4.94
N LYS A 83 -11.83 4.79 -5.65
CA LYS A 83 -13.17 5.12 -6.16
C LYS A 83 -13.65 4.11 -7.19
N GLY A 84 -12.80 3.73 -8.14
CA GLY A 84 -13.13 2.73 -9.17
C GLY A 84 -13.40 1.33 -8.57
N LEU A 85 -12.76 1.00 -7.45
CA LEU A 85 -12.99 -0.23 -6.70
C LEU A 85 -14.17 -0.14 -5.72
N GLY A 86 -14.76 1.05 -5.54
CA GLY A 86 -15.89 1.29 -4.63
C GLY A 86 -15.53 1.13 -3.16
N ILE A 87 -14.29 1.46 -2.78
CA ILE A 87 -13.81 1.37 -1.38
C ILE A 87 -13.25 2.69 -0.85
N TYR A 88 -13.32 3.78 -1.60
CA TYR A 88 -12.77 5.07 -1.17
C TYR A 88 -13.44 5.57 0.13
N ASP A 89 -14.74 5.47 0.22
CA ASP A 89 -15.54 5.95 1.34
C ASP A 89 -15.47 5.03 2.59
N GLU A 90 -14.75 3.90 2.48
CA GLU A 90 -14.46 3.03 3.63
C GLU A 90 -13.40 3.65 4.56
N PHE A 91 -12.56 4.54 4.03
CA PHE A 91 -11.43 5.10 4.74
C PHE A 91 -11.72 6.51 5.24
N GLY A 92 -11.53 6.76 6.54
CA GLY A 92 -11.60 8.09 7.13
C GLY A 92 -10.42 8.98 6.73
N ILE A 93 -9.29 8.37 6.33
CA ILE A 93 -8.12 9.08 5.79
C ILE A 93 -7.44 8.25 4.70
N VAL A 94 -6.92 8.94 3.67
CA VAL A 94 -6.03 8.34 2.65
C VAL A 94 -4.71 9.09 2.65
N VAL A 95 -3.64 8.41 3.08
CA VAL A 95 -2.26 8.90 3.06
C VAL A 95 -1.57 8.29 1.84
N SER A 96 -1.43 9.09 0.81
CA SER A 96 -0.78 8.71 -0.46
C SER A 96 0.72 9.00 -0.42
N GLY A 97 1.45 8.50 -1.42
CA GLY A 97 2.90 8.63 -1.48
C GLY A 97 3.43 10.06 -1.58
N ASP A 98 2.60 11.00 -1.93
CA ASP A 98 2.87 12.46 -2.04
C ASP A 98 2.15 13.30 -0.97
N THR A 99 1.49 12.67 0.01
CA THR A 99 0.84 13.38 1.14
C THR A 99 1.86 13.97 2.10
N LEU A 100 2.96 13.26 2.33
CA LEU A 100 4.05 13.65 3.21
C LEU A 100 5.38 13.66 2.44
N PRO A 101 6.42 14.35 2.94
CA PRO A 101 7.75 14.34 2.33
C PRO A 101 8.43 12.96 2.32
N VAL A 102 7.93 12.03 3.12
CA VAL A 102 8.49 10.67 3.30
C VAL A 102 7.43 9.62 3.01
N LYS A 103 7.89 8.42 2.63
CA LYS A 103 7.06 7.26 2.28
C LYS A 103 7.45 6.07 3.14
N LYS A 104 6.60 5.02 3.22
CA LYS A 104 7.01 3.74 3.83
C LYS A 104 8.30 3.24 3.14
N PRO A 105 9.31 2.80 3.87
CA PRO A 105 9.31 2.28 5.25
C PRO A 105 9.48 3.32 6.37
N ASP A 106 9.47 4.63 6.10
CA ASP A 106 9.41 5.64 7.15
C ASP A 106 8.09 5.50 7.93
N PRO A 107 8.10 5.62 9.29
CA PRO A 107 6.90 5.47 10.11
C PRO A 107 5.92 6.63 10.00
N GLN A 108 6.35 7.81 9.56
CA GLN A 108 5.55 9.03 9.57
C GLN A 108 4.18 8.89 8.88
N PRO A 109 4.03 8.20 7.71
CA PRO A 109 2.72 8.02 7.10
C PRO A 109 1.71 7.27 7.99
N LEU A 110 2.18 6.27 8.76
CA LEU A 110 1.34 5.52 9.69
C LEU A 110 0.98 6.36 10.90
N LEU A 111 1.97 7.03 11.50
CA LEU A 111 1.75 7.93 12.64
C LEU A 111 0.83 9.10 12.28
N HIS A 112 0.91 9.62 11.06
CA HIS A 112 0.00 10.65 10.55
C HIS A 112 -1.46 10.15 10.49
N ALA A 113 -1.67 8.92 10.03
CA ALA A 113 -3.01 8.32 10.01
C ALA A 113 -3.56 8.08 11.42
N ALA A 114 -2.74 7.56 12.35
CA ALA A 114 -3.13 7.38 13.74
C ALA A 114 -3.48 8.72 14.42
N ALA A 115 -2.67 9.75 14.21
CA ALA A 115 -2.91 11.10 14.74
C ALA A 115 -4.23 11.71 14.21
N HIS A 116 -4.58 11.46 12.93
CA HIS A 116 -5.86 11.89 12.37
C HIS A 116 -7.06 11.31 13.12
N PHE A 117 -6.96 10.07 13.56
CA PHE A 117 -8.01 9.40 14.34
C PHE A 117 -7.90 9.65 15.85
N GLY A 118 -6.83 10.28 16.33
CA GLY A 118 -6.58 10.53 17.75
C GLY A 118 -6.27 9.26 18.54
N VAL A 119 -5.68 8.24 17.91
CA VAL A 119 -5.32 6.95 18.53
C VAL A 119 -3.80 6.81 18.69
N GLY A 120 -3.37 6.02 19.67
CA GLY A 120 -1.96 5.69 19.90
C GLY A 120 -1.43 4.64 18.93
N ALA A 121 -0.11 4.52 18.86
CA ALA A 121 0.54 3.50 18.05
C ALA A 121 0.22 2.08 18.56
N GLU A 122 0.15 1.92 19.87
CA GLU A 122 -0.16 0.66 20.57
C GLU A 122 -1.57 0.14 20.28
N ASP A 123 -2.51 1.04 19.91
CA ASP A 123 -3.89 0.72 19.55
C ASP A 123 -4.09 0.64 18.02
N SER A 124 -2.99 0.61 17.28
CA SER A 124 -2.98 0.65 15.82
C SER A 124 -2.42 -0.62 15.21
N LEU A 125 -3.08 -1.08 14.15
CA LEU A 125 -2.68 -2.24 13.36
C LEU A 125 -2.44 -1.83 11.91
N MET A 126 -1.29 -2.22 11.36
CA MET A 126 -1.05 -2.18 9.92
C MET A 126 -1.43 -3.51 9.29
N LEU A 127 -2.20 -3.47 8.20
CA LEU A 127 -2.36 -4.58 7.29
C LEU A 127 -1.57 -4.28 6.02
N GLY A 128 -0.57 -5.09 5.72
CA GLY A 128 0.35 -4.86 4.60
C GLY A 128 0.69 -6.12 3.82
N ASP A 129 1.55 -6.01 2.82
CA ASP A 129 1.95 -7.12 1.96
C ASP A 129 3.45 -7.12 1.60
N SER A 130 4.20 -6.15 2.12
CA SER A 130 5.59 -5.93 1.74
C SER A 130 6.52 -5.68 2.92
N LYS A 131 7.82 -5.87 2.70
CA LYS A 131 8.88 -5.46 3.63
C LYS A 131 8.74 -4.01 4.08
N SER A 132 8.35 -3.13 3.16
CA SER A 132 8.15 -1.70 3.42
C SER A 132 7.06 -1.46 4.48
N ASP A 133 6.00 -2.26 4.46
CA ASP A 133 4.90 -2.19 5.44
C ASP A 133 5.34 -2.69 6.82
N VAL A 134 6.00 -3.84 6.85
CA VAL A 134 6.52 -4.41 8.11
C VAL A 134 7.48 -3.45 8.78
N THR A 135 8.42 -2.89 8.01
CA THR A 135 9.42 -1.96 8.55
C THR A 135 8.77 -0.66 9.06
N ALA A 136 7.82 -0.09 8.29
CA ALA A 136 7.10 1.12 8.71
C ALA A 136 6.29 0.89 9.99
N ALA A 137 5.57 -0.24 10.09
CA ALA A 137 4.77 -0.61 11.26
C ALA A 137 5.65 -0.78 12.50
N ARG A 138 6.74 -1.54 12.40
CA ARG A 138 7.68 -1.73 13.52
C ARG A 138 8.29 -0.42 13.99
N ASN A 139 8.71 0.45 13.06
CA ASN A 139 9.26 1.77 13.39
C ASN A 139 8.21 2.71 13.99
N ALA A 140 6.94 2.55 13.64
CA ALA A 140 5.83 3.33 14.20
C ALA A 140 5.34 2.79 15.57
N GLY A 141 5.73 1.58 15.97
CA GLY A 141 5.22 0.89 17.14
C GLY A 141 3.84 0.27 16.95
N PHE A 142 3.43 0.03 15.69
CA PHE A 142 2.18 -0.62 15.35
C PHE A 142 2.32 -2.15 15.39
N GLN A 143 1.20 -2.84 15.62
CA GLN A 143 1.07 -4.24 15.25
C GLN A 143 1.05 -4.38 13.72
N ILE A 144 1.46 -5.53 13.19
CA ILE A 144 1.53 -5.77 11.75
C ILE A 144 1.02 -7.17 11.38
N VAL A 145 -0.05 -7.21 10.62
CA VAL A 145 -0.54 -8.42 9.95
C VAL A 145 -0.23 -8.28 8.45
N CYS A 146 0.27 -9.33 7.83
CA CYS A 146 0.58 -9.31 6.41
C CYS A 146 -0.30 -10.29 5.63
N MET A 147 -0.65 -9.87 4.40
CA MET A 147 -1.18 -10.78 3.40
C MET A 147 -0.06 -11.68 2.89
N SER A 148 -0.36 -12.96 2.69
CA SER A 148 0.60 -13.93 2.11
C SER A 148 0.85 -13.68 0.61
N TYR A 149 -0.05 -12.93 -0.03
CA TYR A 149 0.05 -12.48 -1.41
C TYR A 149 0.38 -10.98 -1.46
N GLY A 150 0.87 -10.50 -2.59
CA GLY A 150 1.16 -9.07 -2.81
C GLY A 150 2.51 -8.83 -3.47
N TYR A 151 3.07 -7.65 -3.26
CA TYR A 151 4.23 -7.17 -4.01
C TYR A 151 5.50 -7.16 -3.15
N ASN A 152 6.06 -8.35 -2.89
CA ASN A 152 7.30 -8.50 -2.11
C ASN A 152 8.46 -9.08 -2.95
N HIS A 153 8.46 -8.82 -4.27
CA HIS A 153 9.55 -9.17 -5.20
C HIS A 153 9.95 -10.66 -5.18
N GLY A 154 9.00 -11.55 -4.86
CA GLY A 154 9.22 -13.00 -4.80
C GLY A 154 9.76 -13.51 -3.46
N GLU A 155 10.01 -12.63 -2.50
CA GLU A 155 10.39 -13.04 -1.14
C GLU A 155 9.15 -13.39 -0.30
N ASP A 156 9.27 -14.40 0.55
CA ASP A 156 8.22 -14.73 1.51
C ASP A 156 8.15 -13.63 2.58
N ILE A 157 6.96 -13.04 2.75
CA ILE A 157 6.74 -11.98 3.76
C ILE A 157 7.01 -12.46 5.19
N ARG A 158 6.93 -13.76 5.45
CA ARG A 158 7.25 -14.37 6.75
C ARG A 158 8.69 -14.13 7.18
N ASN A 159 9.62 -13.94 6.22
CA ASN A 159 11.02 -13.64 6.50
C ASN A 159 11.22 -12.29 7.22
N TYR A 160 10.23 -11.41 7.18
CA TYR A 160 10.25 -10.10 7.86
C TYR A 160 9.55 -10.11 9.22
N HIS A 161 9.11 -11.28 9.69
CA HIS A 161 8.53 -11.51 11.03
C HIS A 161 7.36 -10.56 11.37
N PRO A 162 6.30 -10.51 10.56
CA PRO A 162 5.06 -9.85 10.98
C PRO A 162 4.44 -10.61 12.16
N ASP A 163 3.49 -9.99 12.88
CA ASP A 163 2.82 -10.62 14.02
C ASP A 163 1.90 -11.77 13.58
N ALA A 164 1.31 -11.66 12.39
CA ALA A 164 0.58 -12.73 11.73
C ALA A 164 0.67 -12.60 10.19
N VAL A 165 0.44 -13.72 9.51
CA VAL A 165 0.27 -13.78 8.05
C VAL A 165 -1.02 -14.48 7.74
N ILE A 166 -1.86 -13.87 6.89
CA ILE A 166 -3.17 -14.35 6.49
C ILE A 166 -3.27 -14.48 4.97
N ASP A 167 -4.12 -15.38 4.51
CA ASP A 167 -4.38 -15.61 3.07
C ASP A 167 -5.61 -14.84 2.58
N SER A 168 -6.45 -14.36 3.50
CA SER A 168 -7.65 -13.57 3.21
C SER A 168 -7.92 -12.58 4.34
N MET A 169 -8.42 -11.38 4.00
CA MET A 169 -8.86 -10.40 5.02
C MET A 169 -10.03 -10.92 5.90
N GLU A 170 -10.75 -11.95 5.46
CA GLU A 170 -11.78 -12.58 6.29
C GLU A 170 -11.22 -13.23 7.55
N GLU A 171 -9.96 -13.63 7.55
CA GLU A 171 -9.29 -14.23 8.71
C GLU A 171 -9.08 -13.22 9.86
N LEU A 172 -9.18 -11.91 9.59
CA LEU A 172 -9.20 -10.89 10.64
C LEU A 172 -10.31 -11.13 11.67
N LYS A 173 -11.41 -11.78 11.28
CA LYS A 173 -12.51 -12.17 12.19
C LYS A 173 -12.06 -13.11 13.33
N THR A 174 -10.95 -13.79 13.15
CA THR A 174 -10.42 -14.75 14.14
C THR A 174 -9.18 -14.24 14.85
N LEU A 175 -8.58 -13.17 14.35
CA LEU A 175 -7.38 -12.55 14.91
C LEU A 175 -7.69 -11.38 15.84
N LEU A 176 -8.79 -10.67 15.57
CA LEU A 176 -9.25 -9.47 16.26
C LEU A 176 -10.62 -9.70 16.89
#